data_5f710c87d72166ea9f826246c82b8305
#
_entry.id   5f710c87d72166ea9f826246c82b8305
#
_cell.length_a   1.000
_cell.length_b   1.000
_cell.length_c   1.000
_cell.angle_alpha   90.00
_cell.angle_beta   90.00
_cell.angle_gamma   90.00
#
_symmetry.space_group_name_H-M   'P 1'
#
loop_
_entity.id
_entity.type
_entity.pdbx_description
1 polymer ?
#
loop_
_entity_poly.entity_id
_entity_poly.type
_entity_poly.pdbx_seq_one_letter_code
_entity_poly.pdbx_strand_id
1 'polypeptide(L)'
;LLELVEMEVRELLSQYDFPGDDTPIVRGSALQALNGVAEWEEKILELANHLDTYIPEPERAIDQPFLLPIEDVFSISGRGTVVTGRVERGIIRTGDEVEIVGIKDTAKTTVTGVEMFRKLLDEGRAGENIGALLRGTKREEIER
;
A
#
# COMPACT_ATOMS: atom_id res chain seq x y z
N LEU A 1 -16.48 27.73 14.68
CA LEU A 1 -16.66 26.83 13.55
C LEU A 1 -15.58 25.75 13.52
N LEU A 2 -14.28 26.11 13.60
CA LEU A 2 -13.18 25.14 13.61
C LEU A 2 -13.24 24.15 14.79
N GLU A 3 -13.58 24.62 15.97
CA GLU A 3 -13.75 23.77 17.16
C GLU A 3 -14.89 22.77 16.99
N LEU A 4 -15.98 23.19 16.34
CA LEU A 4 -17.11 22.30 16.07
C LEU A 4 -16.70 21.19 15.09
N VAL A 5 -15.98 21.55 14.02
CA VAL A 5 -15.46 20.59 13.04
C VAL A 5 -14.50 19.59 13.72
N GLU A 6 -13.62 20.09 14.61
CA GLU A 6 -12.72 19.21 15.35
C GLU A 6 -13.46 18.23 16.24
N MET A 7 -14.50 18.68 16.94
CA MET A 7 -15.36 17.81 17.76
C MET A 7 -16.02 16.72 16.90
N GLU A 8 -16.60 17.09 15.78
CA GLU A 8 -17.24 16.16 14.85
C GLU A 8 -16.25 15.11 14.30
N VAL A 9 -15.02 15.55 13.97
CA VAL A 9 -13.96 14.64 13.51
C VAL A 9 -13.54 13.65 14.62
N ARG A 10 -13.39 14.13 15.85
CA ARG A 10 -13.07 13.26 17.00
C ARG A 10 -14.17 12.25 17.29
N GLU A 11 -15.42 12.68 17.23
CA GLU A 11 -16.57 11.80 17.38
C GLU A 11 -16.63 10.74 16.29
N LEU A 12 -16.38 11.13 15.02
CA LEU A 12 -16.31 10.21 13.90
C LEU A 12 -15.17 9.18 14.06
N LEU A 13 -13.97 9.62 14.46
CA LEU A 13 -12.87 8.71 14.75
C LEU A 13 -13.24 7.67 15.81
N SER A 14 -13.89 8.12 16.91
CA SER A 14 -14.34 7.23 17.99
C SER A 14 -15.41 6.24 17.53
N GLN A 15 -16.29 6.62 16.59
CA GLN A 15 -17.29 5.71 16.00
C GLN A 15 -16.65 4.58 15.19
N TYR A 16 -15.44 4.79 14.65
CA TYR A 16 -14.68 3.79 13.90
C TYR A 16 -13.55 3.15 14.72
N ASP A 17 -13.66 3.17 16.04
CA ASP A 17 -12.72 2.56 16.99
C ASP A 17 -11.29 3.14 16.92
N PHE A 18 -11.15 4.39 16.46
CA PHE A 18 -9.90 5.15 16.58
C PHE A 18 -9.91 6.00 17.87
N PRO A 19 -8.74 6.31 18.46
CA PRO A 19 -8.64 7.12 19.67
C PRO A 19 -8.93 8.60 19.37
N GLY A 20 -10.20 8.96 19.17
CA GLY A 20 -10.62 10.28 18.71
C GLY A 20 -10.14 11.42 19.62
N ASP A 21 -10.16 11.21 20.94
CA ASP A 21 -9.72 12.23 21.91
C ASP A 21 -8.20 12.45 21.88
N ASP A 22 -7.43 11.38 21.67
CA ASP A 22 -5.96 11.42 21.71
C ASP A 22 -5.31 11.68 20.33
N THR A 23 -6.08 11.56 19.25
CA THR A 23 -5.54 11.75 17.90
C THR A 23 -5.12 13.20 17.69
N PRO A 24 -3.84 13.48 17.32
CA PRO A 24 -3.38 14.82 17.02
C PRO A 24 -4.14 15.43 15.85
N ILE A 25 -4.58 16.67 16.02
CA ILE A 25 -5.21 17.44 14.94
C ILE A 25 -4.41 18.70 14.71
N VAL A 26 -3.86 18.86 13.51
CA VAL A 26 -3.10 20.04 13.12
C VAL A 26 -3.99 20.96 12.29
N ARG A 27 -4.14 22.20 12.74
CA ARG A 27 -4.87 23.24 12.01
C ARG A 27 -3.88 24.08 11.21
N GLY A 28 -4.14 24.26 9.91
CA GLY A 28 -3.24 25.00 9.07
C GLY A 28 -3.87 25.47 7.76
N SER A 29 -3.14 26.31 7.04
CA SER A 29 -3.48 26.75 5.70
C SER A 29 -2.43 26.25 4.71
N ALA A 30 -2.74 25.19 3.98
CA ALA A 30 -1.83 24.64 2.97
C ALA A 30 -1.50 25.67 1.86
N LEU A 31 -2.46 26.53 1.48
CA LEU A 31 -2.23 27.58 0.49
C LEU A 31 -1.22 28.63 0.98
N GLN A 32 -1.33 29.04 2.25
CA GLN A 32 -0.38 30.01 2.80
C GLN A 32 1.00 29.42 3.01
N ALA A 33 1.08 28.15 3.39
CA ALA A 33 2.35 27.42 3.45
C ALA A 33 3.01 27.35 2.05
N LEU A 34 2.23 27.01 1.01
CA LEU A 34 2.73 27.00 -0.36
C LEU A 34 3.23 28.38 -0.83
N ASN A 35 2.65 29.46 -0.31
CA ASN A 35 3.08 30.84 -0.58
C ASN A 35 4.28 31.29 0.27
N GLY A 36 4.88 30.41 1.08
CA GLY A 36 6.08 30.71 1.88
C GLY A 36 5.80 31.49 3.18
N VAL A 37 4.58 31.41 3.72
CA VAL A 37 4.27 32.02 5.02
C VAL A 37 4.74 31.08 6.14
N ALA A 38 5.81 31.46 6.84
CA ALA A 38 6.56 30.61 7.79
C ALA A 38 5.66 29.96 8.86
N GLU A 39 4.71 30.68 9.43
CA GLU A 39 3.78 30.14 10.43
C GLU A 39 3.04 28.89 9.90
N TRP A 40 2.64 28.90 8.63
CA TRP A 40 1.90 27.80 8.02
C TRP A 40 2.82 26.69 7.51
N GLU A 41 4.05 27.02 7.13
CA GLU A 41 5.09 26.01 6.84
C GLU A 41 5.41 25.17 8.10
N GLU A 42 5.53 25.82 9.26
CA GLU A 42 5.71 25.12 10.54
C GLU A 42 4.56 24.16 10.85
N LYS A 43 3.31 24.51 10.50
CA LYS A 43 2.16 23.60 10.66
C LYS A 43 2.22 22.38 9.75
N ILE A 44 2.76 22.51 8.54
CA ILE A 44 3.00 21.35 7.65
C ILE A 44 4.09 20.44 8.25
N LEU A 45 5.15 21.01 8.80
CA LEU A 45 6.21 20.25 9.47
C LEU A 45 5.69 19.56 10.74
N GLU A 46 4.83 20.22 11.52
CA GLU A 46 4.16 19.62 12.68
C GLU A 46 3.32 18.40 12.27
N LEU A 47 2.55 18.53 11.19
CA LEU A 47 1.78 17.41 10.62
C LEU A 47 2.70 16.25 10.21
N ALA A 48 3.78 16.53 9.49
CA ALA A 48 4.75 15.52 9.09
C ALA A 48 5.38 14.81 10.31
N ASN A 49 5.73 15.58 11.35
CA ASN A 49 6.26 15.01 12.59
C ASN A 49 5.24 14.08 13.29
N HIS A 50 3.95 14.41 13.27
CA HIS A 50 2.92 13.51 13.81
C HIS A 50 2.78 12.22 13.00
N LEU A 51 2.96 12.25 11.67
CA LEU A 51 3.01 11.03 10.86
C LEU A 51 4.15 10.10 11.32
N ASP A 52 5.31 10.66 11.65
CA ASP A 52 6.47 9.88 12.06
C ASP A 52 6.40 9.39 13.52
N THR A 53 5.74 10.15 14.40
CA THR A 53 5.79 9.88 15.86
C THR A 53 4.51 9.28 16.44
N TYR A 54 3.36 9.57 15.85
CA TYR A 54 2.07 9.12 16.36
C TYR A 54 1.57 7.84 15.66
N ILE A 55 1.80 7.69 14.35
CA ILE A 55 1.34 6.51 13.63
C ILE A 55 2.29 5.35 13.91
N PRO A 56 1.80 4.24 14.54
CA PRO A 56 2.65 3.10 14.81
C PRO A 56 3.05 2.39 13.51
N GLU A 57 4.27 1.88 13.46
CA GLU A 57 4.68 1.01 12.37
C GLU A 57 3.85 -0.28 12.41
N PRO A 58 3.17 -0.67 11.30
CA PRO A 58 2.33 -1.85 11.30
C PRO A 58 3.16 -3.13 11.40
N GLU A 59 2.70 -4.09 12.17
CA GLU A 59 3.25 -5.45 12.18
C GLU A 59 3.00 -6.10 10.83
N ARG A 60 4.07 -6.48 10.13
CA ARG A 60 3.98 -7.12 8.82
C ARG A 60 4.11 -8.64 8.98
N ALA A 61 3.16 -9.38 8.46
CA ALA A 61 3.13 -10.85 8.53
C ALA A 61 4.11 -11.48 7.52
N ILE A 62 5.41 -11.21 7.64
CA ILE A 62 6.46 -11.66 6.72
C ILE A 62 6.81 -13.15 6.88
N ASP A 63 6.57 -13.74 8.06
CA ASP A 63 6.90 -15.14 8.38
C ASP A 63 5.81 -16.13 7.94
N GLN A 64 4.78 -15.66 7.24
CA GLN A 64 3.70 -16.48 6.72
C GLN A 64 3.91 -16.81 5.24
N PRO A 65 3.24 -17.86 4.71
CA PRO A 65 3.24 -18.12 3.27
C PRO A 65 2.77 -16.90 2.48
N PHE A 66 3.45 -16.63 1.37
CA PHE A 66 3.13 -15.50 0.49
C PHE A 66 1.66 -15.52 0.04
N LEU A 67 1.03 -14.37 0.07
CA LEU A 67 -0.30 -14.12 -0.48
C LEU A 67 -0.37 -12.71 -1.06
N LEU A 68 -0.81 -12.63 -2.32
CA LEU A 68 -1.09 -11.38 -3.01
C LEU A 68 -2.47 -11.49 -3.68
N PRO A 69 -3.51 -10.83 -3.15
CA PRO A 69 -4.76 -10.65 -3.85
C PRO A 69 -4.52 -9.85 -5.13
N ILE A 70 -4.91 -10.41 -6.29
CA ILE A 70 -4.69 -9.75 -7.57
C ILE A 70 -5.69 -8.62 -7.76
N GLU A 71 -5.19 -7.40 -7.86
CA GLU A 71 -5.99 -6.19 -8.09
C GLU A 71 -6.10 -5.87 -9.58
N ASP A 72 -5.01 -6.04 -10.33
CA ASP A 72 -5.01 -5.83 -11.77
C ASP A 72 -4.05 -6.76 -12.52
N VAL A 73 -4.29 -6.93 -13.83
CA VAL A 73 -3.51 -7.81 -14.72
C VAL A 73 -3.15 -7.07 -15.99
N PHE A 74 -1.86 -7.00 -16.29
CA PHE A 74 -1.32 -6.34 -17.46
C PHE A 74 -0.52 -7.31 -18.34
N SER A 75 -0.60 -7.15 -19.65
CA SER A 75 0.32 -7.80 -20.59
C SER A 75 1.37 -6.79 -21.03
N ILE A 76 2.65 -7.11 -20.84
CA ILE A 76 3.77 -6.28 -21.28
C ILE A 76 4.43 -6.97 -22.45
N SER A 77 4.44 -6.32 -23.62
CA SER A 77 5.07 -6.85 -24.84
C SER A 77 6.54 -7.18 -24.58
N GLY A 78 6.95 -8.41 -24.87
CA GLY A 78 8.31 -8.90 -24.67
C GLY A 78 8.70 -9.27 -23.25
N ARG A 79 7.84 -9.03 -22.22
CA ARG A 79 8.13 -9.35 -20.82
C ARG A 79 7.17 -10.36 -20.20
N GLY A 80 5.94 -10.47 -20.69
CA GLY A 80 4.93 -11.42 -20.21
C GLY A 80 3.77 -10.74 -19.48
N THR A 81 3.12 -11.47 -18.61
CA THR A 81 2.00 -11.00 -17.81
C THR A 81 2.49 -10.51 -16.45
N VAL A 82 1.99 -9.34 -16.05
CA VAL A 82 2.23 -8.75 -14.73
C VAL A 82 0.92 -8.73 -13.97
N VAL A 83 0.94 -9.22 -12.75
CA VAL A 83 -0.16 -9.06 -11.78
C VAL A 83 0.25 -8.02 -10.74
N THR A 84 -0.67 -7.16 -10.36
CA THR A 84 -0.43 -6.16 -9.32
C THR A 84 -1.36 -6.38 -8.14
N GLY A 85 -0.91 -5.97 -6.98
CA GLY A 85 -1.67 -6.01 -5.75
C GLY A 85 -0.81 -5.72 -4.54
N ARG A 86 -1.45 -5.56 -3.40
CA ARG A 86 -0.74 -5.46 -2.13
C ARG A 86 -0.40 -6.87 -1.61
N VAL A 87 0.85 -7.08 -1.27
CA VAL A 87 1.26 -8.31 -0.57
C VAL A 87 0.59 -8.33 0.80
N GLU A 88 -0.33 -9.25 1.00
CA GLU A 88 -1.08 -9.39 2.24
C GLU A 88 -0.23 -10.02 3.35
N ARG A 89 0.58 -11.00 3.00
CA ARG A 89 1.50 -11.71 3.92
C ARG A 89 2.65 -12.36 3.16
N GLY A 90 3.70 -12.69 3.89
CA GLY A 90 4.88 -13.37 3.37
C GLY A 90 5.81 -12.46 2.56
N ILE A 91 6.70 -13.11 1.87
CA ILE A 91 7.71 -12.50 1.00
C ILE A 91 7.71 -13.24 -0.33
N ILE A 92 7.89 -12.52 -1.43
CA ILE A 92 8.05 -13.07 -2.78
C ILE A 92 9.36 -12.59 -3.39
N ARG A 93 10.08 -13.49 -4.04
CA ARG A 93 11.35 -13.20 -4.72
C ARG A 93 11.30 -13.58 -6.19
N THR A 94 12.15 -12.96 -6.96
CA THR A 94 12.40 -13.41 -8.34
C THR A 94 12.95 -14.85 -8.31
N GLY A 95 12.30 -15.74 -9.06
CA GLY A 95 12.62 -17.17 -9.10
C GLY A 95 11.67 -18.05 -8.30
N ASP A 96 10.87 -17.49 -7.42
CA ASP A 96 9.90 -18.26 -6.62
C ASP A 96 8.80 -18.85 -7.49
N GLU A 97 8.39 -20.08 -7.16
CA GLU A 97 7.20 -20.72 -7.71
C GLU A 97 5.98 -20.27 -6.91
N VAL A 98 4.93 -19.87 -7.59
CA VAL A 98 3.66 -19.45 -7.01
C VAL A 98 2.48 -20.18 -7.64
N GLU A 99 1.40 -20.25 -6.89
CA GLU A 99 0.12 -20.79 -7.35
C GLU A 99 -0.87 -19.64 -7.60
N ILE A 100 -1.50 -19.65 -8.78
CA ILE A 100 -2.62 -18.76 -9.09
C ILE A 100 -3.88 -19.53 -8.68
N VAL A 101 -4.54 -19.04 -7.65
CA VAL A 101 -5.76 -19.63 -7.09
C VAL A 101 -6.93 -18.70 -7.38
N GLY A 102 -8.01 -19.24 -7.92
CA GLY A 102 -9.20 -18.46 -8.25
C GLY A 102 -10.38 -19.36 -8.65
N ILE A 103 -11.22 -18.87 -9.55
CA ILE A 103 -12.40 -19.58 -10.05
C ILE A 103 -12.00 -20.76 -10.96
N LYS A 104 -10.91 -20.60 -11.72
CA LYS A 104 -10.34 -21.65 -12.57
C LYS A 104 -9.48 -22.61 -11.76
N ASP A 105 -9.11 -23.73 -12.40
CA ASP A 105 -8.17 -24.67 -11.81
C ASP A 105 -6.86 -23.98 -11.43
N THR A 106 -6.33 -24.33 -10.26
CA THR A 106 -5.06 -23.79 -9.75
C THR A 106 -3.93 -24.03 -10.75
N ALA A 107 -3.27 -22.95 -11.13
CA ALA A 107 -2.11 -23.01 -12.03
C ALA A 107 -0.82 -22.62 -11.30
N LYS A 108 0.28 -23.28 -11.65
CA LYS A 108 1.62 -22.95 -11.13
C LYS A 108 2.39 -22.12 -12.14
N THR A 109 3.13 -21.14 -11.65
CA THR A 109 4.02 -20.30 -12.46
C THR A 109 5.23 -19.87 -11.65
N THR A 110 6.22 -19.30 -12.33
CA THR A 110 7.42 -18.75 -11.68
C THR A 110 7.40 -17.23 -11.80
N VAL A 111 7.70 -16.54 -10.72
CA VAL A 111 7.90 -15.09 -10.71
C VAL A 111 9.25 -14.77 -11.36
N THR A 112 9.24 -14.00 -12.45
CA THR A 112 10.45 -13.63 -13.20
C THR A 112 10.95 -12.23 -12.87
N GLY A 113 10.20 -11.48 -12.09
CA GLY A 113 10.58 -10.16 -11.59
C GLY A 113 9.55 -9.62 -10.63
N VAL A 114 10.01 -8.78 -9.73
CA VAL A 114 9.18 -8.01 -8.79
C VAL A 114 9.49 -6.55 -9.05
N GLU A 115 8.47 -5.72 -9.19
CA GLU A 115 8.66 -4.28 -9.39
C GLU A 115 7.69 -3.43 -8.55
N MET A 116 8.21 -2.27 -8.13
CA MET A 116 7.43 -1.24 -7.43
C MET A 116 7.89 0.13 -7.92
N PHE A 117 6.95 1.03 -8.25
CA PHE A 117 7.22 2.36 -8.80
C PHE A 117 8.19 2.34 -10.02
N ARG A 118 8.03 1.36 -10.91
CA ARG A 118 8.88 1.14 -12.11
C ARG A 118 10.35 0.81 -11.80
N LYS A 119 10.64 0.35 -10.58
CA LYS A 119 11.96 -0.15 -10.18
C LYS A 119 11.87 -1.65 -9.92
N LEU A 120 12.84 -2.39 -10.42
CA LEU A 120 13.01 -3.80 -10.09
C LEU A 120 13.46 -3.93 -8.65
N LEU A 121 12.88 -4.89 -7.96
CA LEU A 121 13.21 -5.25 -6.58
C LEU A 121 13.72 -6.69 -6.54
N ASP A 122 14.55 -6.99 -5.56
CA ASP A 122 14.99 -8.36 -5.27
C ASP A 122 13.85 -9.17 -4.65
N GLU A 123 13.02 -8.53 -3.83
CA GLU A 123 11.86 -9.14 -3.18
C GLU A 123 10.73 -8.13 -2.95
N GLY A 124 9.50 -8.65 -2.74
CA GLY A 124 8.33 -7.89 -2.27
C GLY A 124 7.85 -8.49 -0.94
N ARG A 125 7.50 -7.65 0.03
CA ARG A 125 7.13 -8.03 1.39
C ARG A 125 5.70 -7.65 1.74
N ALA A 126 5.14 -8.32 2.74
CA ALA A 126 3.84 -7.97 3.31
C ALA A 126 3.70 -6.45 3.54
N GLY A 127 2.58 -5.88 3.11
CA GLY A 127 2.28 -4.45 3.17
C GLY A 127 2.71 -3.64 1.94
N GLU A 128 3.52 -4.20 1.05
CA GLU A 128 3.98 -3.52 -0.17
C GLU A 128 3.03 -3.76 -1.34
N ASN A 129 2.77 -2.72 -2.13
CA ASN A 129 2.03 -2.84 -3.39
C ASN A 129 3.05 -3.05 -4.52
N ILE A 130 2.98 -4.22 -5.14
CA ILE A 130 3.98 -4.66 -6.12
C ILE A 130 3.34 -5.10 -7.45
N GLY A 131 4.16 -5.14 -8.49
CA GLY A 131 3.91 -5.89 -9.72
C GLY A 131 4.78 -7.14 -9.75
N ALA A 132 4.17 -8.30 -9.91
CA ALA A 132 4.88 -9.57 -10.10
C ALA A 132 4.77 -10.03 -11.56
N LEU A 133 5.91 -10.24 -12.21
CA LEU A 133 5.99 -10.77 -13.56
C LEU A 133 5.89 -12.29 -13.50
N LEU A 134 4.97 -12.85 -14.29
CA LEU A 134 4.70 -14.29 -14.30
C LEU A 134 5.19 -14.93 -15.61
N ARG A 135 5.85 -16.08 -15.50
CA ARG A 135 6.38 -16.83 -16.65
C ARG A 135 5.27 -17.62 -17.34
N GLY A 136 5.14 -17.43 -18.65
CA GLY A 136 4.30 -18.29 -19.50
C GLY A 136 2.80 -18.21 -19.22
N THR A 137 2.35 -17.31 -18.36
CA THR A 137 0.95 -17.12 -18.02
C THR A 137 0.36 -16.02 -18.90
N LYS A 138 -0.79 -16.27 -19.52
CA LYS A 138 -1.51 -15.27 -20.30
C LYS A 138 -2.51 -14.53 -19.42
N ARG A 139 -2.81 -13.27 -19.81
CA ARG A 139 -3.76 -12.43 -19.08
C ARG A 139 -5.13 -13.10 -18.92
N GLU A 140 -5.61 -13.79 -19.97
CA GLU A 140 -6.91 -14.44 -20.01
C GLU A 140 -6.99 -15.68 -19.09
N GLU A 141 -5.86 -16.18 -18.62
CA GLU A 141 -5.78 -17.31 -17.69
C GLU A 141 -5.95 -16.86 -16.24
N ILE A 142 -5.85 -15.55 -15.97
CA ILE A 142 -5.99 -14.96 -14.64
C ILE A 142 -7.35 -14.29 -14.54
N GLU A 143 -8.15 -14.73 -13.58
CA GLU A 143 -9.43 -14.11 -13.22
C GLU A 143 -9.28 -13.26 -11.96
N ARG A 144 -10.09 -12.20 -11.86
CA ARG A 144 -10.14 -11.27 -10.73
C ARG A 144 -11.42 -11.51 -9.95
#